data_fe8129cb3f491a89fa9c9e24935d599d
#
_entry.id   fe8129cb3f491a89fa9c9e24935d599d
#
_cell.length_a   1.000
_cell.length_b   1.000
_cell.length_c   1.000
_cell.angle_alpha   90.00
_cell.angle_beta   90.00
_cell.angle_gamma   90.00
#
_symmetry.space_group_name_H-M   'P 1'
#
loop_
_entity.id
_entity.type
_entity.pdbx_description
1 polymer ?
#
loop_
_entity_poly.entity_id
_entity_poly.type
_entity_poly.pdbx_seq_one_letter_code
_entity_poly.pdbx_strand_id
1 'polypeptide(L)'
;MYRASGEWMRAAMETGIKANICESIVADEDFDPRTHSGVLESRETVDKWNGFDHGRIRCDTSIQSCWQTGERLWRYIADFASERRISIHIHLAETQNEMDHCRRRYGDSPVRLLERAGVFRNRVIAVHGIYLDEEDQRILKEHDACIVHDPASNLKCCCGFAHLKPYWEKGIHLALGTDGVCSNNSADMFDTMKLTSLVQKMLSGDPC
;
A
#
# COMPACT_ATOMS: atom_id res chain seq x y z
N MET A 1 -6.94 -9.76 7.39
CA MET A 1 -7.25 -9.74 8.83
C MET A 1 -6.37 -8.67 9.44
N TYR A 2 -6.95 -7.52 9.68
CA TYR A 2 -6.14 -6.32 9.83
C TYR A 2 -6.66 -5.38 10.93
N ARG A 3 -7.51 -5.90 11.82
CA ARG A 3 -8.09 -5.15 12.92
C ARG A 3 -7.41 -5.54 14.24
N ALA A 4 -6.32 -4.87 14.55
CA ALA A 4 -5.61 -5.08 15.81
C ALA A 4 -4.69 -3.91 16.14
N SER A 5 -5.09 -2.68 15.77
CA SER A 5 -4.26 -1.51 16.00
C SER A 5 -3.81 -1.37 17.45
N GLY A 6 -4.68 -1.68 18.40
CA GLY A 6 -4.35 -1.65 19.82
C GLY A 6 -3.22 -2.61 20.21
N GLU A 7 -3.16 -3.81 19.62
CA GLU A 7 -2.10 -4.79 19.87
C GLU A 7 -0.77 -4.38 19.23
N TRP A 8 -0.82 -3.88 17.99
CA TRP A 8 0.35 -3.33 17.31
C TRP A 8 0.94 -2.14 18.07
N MET A 9 0.08 -1.27 18.60
CA MET A 9 0.48 -0.14 19.42
C MET A 9 1.17 -0.60 20.71
N ARG A 10 0.60 -1.60 21.39
CA ARG A 10 1.20 -2.17 22.60
C ARG A 10 2.58 -2.76 22.31
N ALA A 11 2.69 -3.60 21.27
CA ALA A 11 3.95 -4.20 20.88
C ALA A 11 5.01 -3.14 20.53
N ALA A 12 4.63 -2.08 19.79
CA ALA A 12 5.53 -0.99 19.45
C ALA A 12 5.99 -0.20 20.70
N MET A 13 5.10 -0.02 21.68
CA MET A 13 5.46 0.63 22.96
C MET A 13 6.41 -0.22 23.80
N GLU A 14 6.13 -1.51 23.95
CA GLU A 14 6.93 -2.43 24.75
C GLU A 14 8.33 -2.66 24.17
N THR A 15 8.44 -2.75 22.84
CA THR A 15 9.72 -2.99 22.16
C THR A 15 10.54 -1.73 21.92
N GLY A 16 9.93 -0.54 22.00
CA GLY A 16 10.60 0.73 21.68
C GLY A 16 10.83 0.98 20.20
N ILE A 17 10.29 0.16 19.30
CA ILE A 17 10.44 0.31 17.84
C ILE A 17 9.71 1.55 17.32
N LYS A 18 10.22 2.17 16.26
CA LYS A 18 9.43 3.14 15.47
C LYS A 18 8.40 2.40 14.64
N ALA A 19 7.16 2.87 14.66
CA ALA A 19 6.09 2.25 13.90
C ALA A 19 5.26 3.27 13.15
N ASN A 20 4.78 2.87 11.96
CA ASN A 20 3.70 3.52 11.26
C ASN A 20 2.59 2.50 11.06
N ILE A 21 1.43 2.73 11.66
CA ILE A 21 0.35 1.76 11.76
C ILE A 21 -0.87 2.29 11.02
N CYS A 22 -1.48 1.47 10.20
CA CYS A 22 -2.75 1.76 9.55
C CYS A 22 -3.70 0.57 9.60
N GLU A 23 -4.99 0.86 9.71
CA GLU A 23 -6.04 -0.15 9.58
C GLU A 23 -6.37 -0.37 8.11
N SER A 24 -6.51 -1.63 7.73
CA SER A 24 -6.94 -1.98 6.37
C SER A 24 -8.46 -1.84 6.25
N ILE A 25 -8.90 -0.98 5.32
CA ILE A 25 -10.31 -0.68 5.13
C ILE A 25 -10.82 -1.36 3.86
N VAL A 26 -11.83 -2.21 4.04
CA VAL A 26 -12.60 -2.85 2.96
C VAL A 26 -14.03 -2.35 3.07
N ALA A 27 -14.55 -1.74 2.01
CA ALA A 27 -15.93 -1.25 1.99
C ALA A 27 -16.47 -1.21 0.56
N ASP A 28 -17.72 -1.61 0.41
CA ASP A 28 -18.46 -1.51 -0.84
C ASP A 28 -18.92 -0.08 -1.13
N GLU A 29 -19.55 0.12 -2.30
CA GLU A 29 -20.01 1.45 -2.78
C GLU A 29 -21.07 2.11 -1.89
N ASP A 30 -21.84 1.30 -1.17
CA ASP A 30 -22.94 1.77 -0.32
C ASP A 30 -22.53 2.01 1.15
N PHE A 31 -21.22 1.95 1.46
CA PHE A 31 -20.75 2.16 2.84
C PHE A 31 -21.12 3.56 3.38
N ASP A 32 -21.41 3.64 4.68
CA ASP A 32 -21.55 4.90 5.42
C ASP A 32 -20.31 5.10 6.33
N PRO A 33 -19.53 6.16 6.10
CA PRO A 33 -18.33 6.41 6.89
C PRO A 33 -18.62 6.71 8.38
N ARG A 34 -19.89 7.03 8.72
CA ARG A 34 -20.30 7.30 10.10
C ARG A 34 -20.54 6.01 10.90
N THR A 35 -20.76 4.89 10.22
CA THR A 35 -21.11 3.61 10.85
C THR A 35 -20.19 2.47 10.47
N HIS A 36 -19.39 2.64 9.43
CA HIS A 36 -18.47 1.59 8.97
C HIS A 36 -17.33 1.37 9.96
N SER A 37 -17.29 0.17 10.58
CA SER A 37 -16.36 -0.14 11.68
C SER A 37 -14.89 0.10 11.35
N GLY A 38 -14.42 -0.31 10.16
CA GLY A 38 -13.02 -0.10 9.75
C GLY A 38 -12.65 1.37 9.58
N VAL A 39 -13.58 2.21 9.11
CA VAL A 39 -13.38 3.66 9.01
C VAL A 39 -13.32 4.30 10.40
N LEU A 40 -14.24 3.92 11.28
CA LEU A 40 -14.27 4.44 12.65
C LEU A 40 -13.01 4.06 13.43
N GLU A 41 -12.55 2.81 13.31
CA GLU A 41 -11.33 2.30 13.94
C GLU A 41 -10.07 3.02 13.39
N SER A 42 -9.98 3.20 12.06
CA SER A 42 -8.89 3.97 11.44
C SER A 42 -8.83 5.41 11.96
N ARG A 43 -9.99 6.08 12.06
CA ARG A 43 -10.08 7.44 12.61
C ARG A 43 -9.65 7.49 14.08
N GLU A 44 -10.18 6.59 14.90
CA GLU A 44 -9.80 6.52 16.32
C GLU A 44 -8.30 6.28 16.49
N THR A 45 -7.73 5.36 15.71
CA THR A 45 -6.30 5.06 15.72
C THR A 45 -5.46 6.30 15.37
N VAL A 46 -5.81 7.00 14.31
CA VAL A 46 -5.13 8.23 13.90
C VAL A 46 -5.29 9.33 14.96
N ASP A 47 -6.52 9.58 15.41
CA ASP A 47 -6.80 10.69 16.35
C ASP A 47 -6.12 10.46 17.72
N LYS A 48 -5.97 9.20 18.15
CA LYS A 48 -5.41 8.86 19.45
C LYS A 48 -3.89 8.71 19.44
N TRP A 49 -3.32 8.14 18.38
CA TRP A 49 -1.95 7.66 18.41
C TRP A 49 -1.00 8.32 17.43
N ASN A 50 -1.50 9.05 16.42
CA ASN A 50 -0.59 9.68 15.47
C ASN A 50 0.25 10.77 16.14
N GLY A 51 1.56 10.63 16.06
CA GLY A 51 2.53 11.52 16.70
C GLY A 51 2.86 11.15 18.16
N PHE A 52 2.31 10.05 18.70
CA PHE A 52 2.58 9.58 20.05
C PHE A 52 4.07 9.33 20.28
N ASP A 53 4.51 9.51 21.53
CA ASP A 53 5.89 9.34 21.98
C ASP A 53 6.89 10.12 21.10
N HIS A 54 6.72 11.45 21.05
CA HIS A 54 7.57 12.37 20.28
C HIS A 54 7.67 12.03 18.78
N GLY A 55 6.61 11.44 18.20
CA GLY A 55 6.56 11.07 16.79
C GLY A 55 7.20 9.71 16.48
N ARG A 56 7.56 8.91 17.49
CA ARG A 56 8.03 7.53 17.30
C ARG A 56 6.95 6.64 16.72
N ILE A 57 5.69 6.89 17.10
CA ILE A 57 4.52 6.22 16.56
C ILE A 57 3.81 7.17 15.59
N ARG A 58 3.57 6.69 14.40
CA ARG A 58 2.73 7.34 13.40
C ARG A 58 1.56 6.45 13.06
N CYS A 59 0.48 7.08 12.61
CA CYS A 59 -0.69 6.37 12.12
C CYS A 59 -1.13 6.98 10.81
N ASP A 60 -1.22 6.14 9.80
CA ASP A 60 -1.74 6.48 8.48
C ASP A 60 -3.14 5.86 8.30
N THR A 61 -3.75 6.06 7.15
CA THR A 61 -4.97 5.37 6.73
C THR A 61 -4.70 4.47 5.53
N SER A 62 -5.68 3.64 5.16
CA SER A 62 -5.49 2.75 4.03
C SER A 62 -6.74 2.56 3.17
N ILE A 63 -6.50 2.11 1.96
CA ILE A 63 -7.47 1.48 1.06
C ILE A 63 -6.96 0.05 0.85
N GLN A 64 -7.78 -1.00 1.09
CA GLN A 64 -7.29 -2.36 0.92
C GLN A 64 -6.76 -2.58 -0.49
N SER A 65 -7.61 -2.42 -1.49
CA SER A 65 -7.27 -2.49 -2.92
C SER A 65 -8.45 -2.00 -3.75
N CYS A 66 -8.23 -1.70 -5.02
CA CYS A 66 -9.31 -1.24 -5.90
C CYS A 66 -10.33 -2.33 -6.24
N TRP A 67 -10.00 -3.61 -6.11
CA TRP A 67 -10.95 -4.68 -6.40
C TRP A 67 -11.83 -5.06 -5.20
N GLN A 68 -11.44 -4.67 -3.99
CA GLN A 68 -12.18 -4.93 -2.74
C GLN A 68 -12.86 -3.68 -2.19
N THR A 69 -12.76 -2.55 -2.89
CA THR A 69 -13.30 -1.28 -2.43
C THR A 69 -13.87 -0.48 -3.61
N GLY A 70 -14.67 0.54 -3.32
CA GLY A 70 -15.31 1.38 -4.31
C GLY A 70 -14.86 2.85 -4.28
N GLU A 71 -15.23 3.58 -5.33
CA GLU A 71 -14.83 4.99 -5.53
C GLU A 71 -15.26 5.90 -4.36
N ARG A 72 -16.40 5.63 -3.75
CA ARG A 72 -16.89 6.38 -2.59
C ARG A 72 -15.91 6.30 -1.42
N LEU A 73 -15.33 5.11 -1.16
CA LEU A 73 -14.31 4.95 -0.14
C LEU A 73 -13.02 5.68 -0.54
N TRP A 74 -12.58 5.56 -1.79
CA TRP A 74 -11.34 6.20 -2.24
C TRP A 74 -11.37 7.71 -2.02
N ARG A 75 -12.46 8.37 -2.41
CA ARG A 75 -12.66 9.81 -2.18
C ARG A 75 -12.69 10.17 -0.70
N TYR A 76 -13.43 9.39 0.10
CA TYR A 76 -13.49 9.61 1.55
C TYR A 76 -12.12 9.50 2.21
N ILE A 77 -11.34 8.47 1.88
CA ILE A 77 -9.98 8.27 2.43
C ILE A 77 -9.03 9.38 1.95
N ALA A 78 -9.15 9.81 0.69
CA ALA A 78 -8.36 10.93 0.17
C ALA A 78 -8.60 12.22 0.96
N ASP A 79 -9.85 12.54 1.24
CA ASP A 79 -10.23 13.72 2.02
C ASP A 79 -9.79 13.60 3.49
N PHE A 80 -10.01 12.45 4.12
CA PHE A 80 -9.57 12.18 5.49
C PHE A 80 -8.05 12.28 5.64
N ALA A 81 -7.28 11.70 4.73
CA ALA A 81 -5.83 11.77 4.74
C ALA A 81 -5.33 13.22 4.57
N SER A 82 -5.95 14.00 3.67
CA SER A 82 -5.64 15.41 3.48
C SER A 82 -5.93 16.23 4.74
N GLU A 83 -7.07 16.02 5.37
CA GLU A 83 -7.49 16.71 6.60
C GLU A 83 -6.50 16.46 7.75
N ARG A 84 -6.06 15.21 7.90
CA ARG A 84 -5.14 14.78 8.98
C ARG A 84 -3.66 14.93 8.61
N ARG A 85 -3.32 15.22 7.36
CA ARG A 85 -1.95 15.29 6.83
C ARG A 85 -1.17 13.99 7.05
N ILE A 86 -1.81 12.87 6.74
CA ILE A 86 -1.26 11.52 6.85
C ILE A 86 -1.15 10.87 5.48
N SER A 87 -0.42 9.75 5.40
CA SER A 87 -0.28 9.00 4.15
C SER A 87 -1.42 8.00 3.95
N ILE A 88 -1.52 7.50 2.74
CA ILE A 88 -2.46 6.42 2.38
C ILE A 88 -1.64 5.21 1.97
N HIS A 89 -1.88 4.06 2.60
CA HIS A 89 -1.36 2.77 2.18
C HIS A 89 -2.38 2.05 1.30
N ILE A 90 -1.92 1.40 0.24
CA ILE A 90 -2.80 0.64 -0.66
C ILE A 90 -2.05 -0.53 -1.31
N HIS A 91 -2.68 -1.72 -1.38
CA HIS A 91 -2.23 -2.77 -2.30
C HIS A 91 -2.66 -2.37 -3.71
N LEU A 92 -1.70 -2.24 -4.61
CA LEU A 92 -1.91 -1.61 -5.90
C LEU A 92 -1.29 -2.42 -7.04
N ALA A 93 -2.09 -2.74 -8.04
CA ALA A 93 -1.66 -3.48 -9.22
C ALA A 93 -0.92 -4.78 -8.87
N GLU A 94 -1.42 -5.48 -7.84
CA GLU A 94 -0.82 -6.70 -7.31
C GLU A 94 -1.07 -7.90 -8.21
N THR A 95 -2.30 -8.03 -8.74
CA THR A 95 -2.68 -9.20 -9.53
C THR A 95 -3.32 -8.81 -10.86
N GLN A 96 -3.21 -9.72 -11.85
CA GLN A 96 -3.92 -9.55 -13.11
C GLN A 96 -5.44 -9.48 -12.89
N ASN A 97 -5.96 -10.21 -11.90
CA ASN A 97 -7.39 -10.17 -11.56
C ASN A 97 -7.85 -8.78 -11.10
N GLU A 98 -7.04 -8.06 -10.32
CA GLU A 98 -7.32 -6.67 -9.94
C GLU A 98 -7.37 -5.76 -11.17
N MET A 99 -6.37 -5.86 -12.07
CA MET A 99 -6.31 -5.07 -13.29
C MET A 99 -7.55 -5.30 -14.17
N ASP A 100 -7.92 -6.58 -14.35
CA ASP A 100 -9.08 -6.96 -15.15
C ASP A 100 -10.40 -6.54 -14.51
N HIS A 101 -10.51 -6.62 -13.19
CA HIS A 101 -11.67 -6.13 -12.44
C HIS A 101 -11.86 -4.62 -12.65
N CYS A 102 -10.80 -3.84 -12.44
CA CYS A 102 -10.86 -2.39 -12.60
C CYS A 102 -11.20 -1.97 -14.02
N ARG A 103 -10.60 -2.62 -15.03
CA ARG A 103 -10.92 -2.35 -16.43
C ARG A 103 -12.36 -2.69 -16.78
N ARG A 104 -12.87 -3.84 -16.31
CA ARG A 104 -14.26 -4.25 -16.59
C ARG A 104 -15.29 -3.37 -15.88
N ARG A 105 -15.05 -3.01 -14.64
CA ARG A 105 -16.01 -2.28 -13.81
C ARG A 105 -15.97 -0.77 -14.04
N TYR A 106 -14.78 -0.21 -14.18
CA TYR A 106 -14.55 1.24 -14.18
C TYR A 106 -13.88 1.75 -15.45
N GLY A 107 -13.46 0.87 -16.35
CA GLY A 107 -12.89 1.22 -17.65
C GLY A 107 -11.42 1.62 -17.65
N ASP A 108 -10.70 1.44 -16.52
CA ASP A 108 -9.32 1.93 -16.41
C ASP A 108 -8.46 1.10 -15.45
N SER A 109 -7.16 1.47 -15.33
CA SER A 109 -6.25 0.88 -14.35
C SER A 109 -6.54 1.37 -12.93
N PRO A 110 -6.17 0.59 -11.90
CA PRO A 110 -6.28 1.02 -10.50
C PRO A 110 -5.63 2.39 -10.23
N VAL A 111 -4.46 2.65 -10.81
CA VAL A 111 -3.72 3.91 -10.63
C VAL A 111 -4.52 5.11 -11.13
N ARG A 112 -5.02 5.04 -12.37
CA ARG A 112 -5.81 6.13 -12.96
C ARG A 112 -7.14 6.35 -12.25
N LEU A 113 -7.76 5.27 -11.74
CA LEU A 113 -8.97 5.37 -10.92
C LEU A 113 -8.72 6.15 -9.64
N LEU A 114 -7.65 5.82 -8.93
CA LEU A 114 -7.24 6.49 -7.69
C LEU A 114 -6.80 7.94 -7.92
N GLU A 115 -6.16 8.22 -9.05
CA GLU A 115 -5.81 9.59 -9.45
C GLU A 115 -7.08 10.44 -9.61
N ARG A 116 -8.07 9.95 -10.37
CA ARG A 116 -9.37 10.65 -10.53
C ARG A 116 -10.15 10.79 -9.22
N ALA A 117 -10.00 9.85 -8.31
CA ALA A 117 -10.58 9.94 -6.97
C ALA A 117 -9.82 10.90 -6.04
N GLY A 118 -8.68 11.43 -6.47
CA GLY A 118 -7.89 12.40 -5.72
C GLY A 118 -7.01 11.79 -4.63
N VAL A 119 -6.77 10.47 -4.66
CA VAL A 119 -5.95 9.77 -3.66
C VAL A 119 -4.51 10.28 -3.68
N PHE A 120 -3.95 10.52 -4.86
CA PHE A 120 -2.58 11.02 -5.03
C PHE A 120 -2.38 12.50 -4.69
N ARG A 121 -3.40 13.23 -4.21
CA ARG A 121 -3.19 14.52 -3.53
C ARG A 121 -2.44 14.37 -2.21
N ASN A 122 -2.41 13.15 -1.70
CA ASN A 122 -1.74 12.76 -0.47
C ASN A 122 -0.47 11.96 -0.79
N ARG A 123 0.39 11.78 0.20
CA ARG A 123 1.49 10.84 0.09
C ARG A 123 0.93 9.42 0.03
N VAL A 124 1.30 8.65 -0.99
CA VAL A 124 0.82 7.27 -1.18
C VAL A 124 1.97 6.28 -1.06
N ILE A 125 1.73 5.23 -0.29
CA ILE A 125 2.57 4.05 -0.17
C ILE A 125 1.85 2.91 -0.91
N ALA A 126 2.31 2.65 -2.13
CA ALA A 126 1.72 1.67 -3.05
C ALA A 126 2.45 0.33 -2.91
N VAL A 127 1.78 -0.67 -2.36
CA VAL A 127 2.37 -1.99 -2.14
C VAL A 127 2.21 -2.85 -3.38
N HIS A 128 3.21 -3.67 -3.68
CA HIS A 128 3.38 -4.58 -4.83
C HIS A 128 3.76 -3.92 -6.15
N GLY A 129 2.87 -3.17 -6.80
CA GLY A 129 3.16 -2.46 -8.05
C GLY A 129 3.64 -3.36 -9.20
N ILE A 130 3.03 -4.56 -9.37
CA ILE A 130 3.51 -5.58 -10.33
C ILE A 130 3.07 -5.23 -11.76
N TYR A 131 1.81 -4.86 -11.95
CA TYR A 131 1.17 -4.71 -13.26
C TYR A 131 0.97 -3.23 -13.65
N LEU A 132 2.04 -2.43 -13.56
CA LEU A 132 2.02 -1.00 -13.91
C LEU A 132 2.42 -0.79 -15.37
N ASP A 133 1.55 -0.19 -16.17
CA ASP A 133 1.93 0.28 -17.49
C ASP A 133 2.70 1.61 -17.42
N GLU A 134 3.14 2.13 -18.59
CA GLU A 134 3.96 3.35 -18.63
C GLU A 134 3.24 4.59 -18.10
N GLU A 135 1.93 4.68 -18.33
CA GLU A 135 1.13 5.79 -17.84
C GLU A 135 0.91 5.70 -16.33
N ASP A 136 0.68 4.50 -15.81
CA ASP A 136 0.61 4.27 -14.36
C ASP A 136 1.91 4.68 -13.67
N GLN A 137 3.05 4.30 -14.26
CA GLN A 137 4.37 4.68 -13.74
C GLN A 137 4.61 6.20 -13.77
N ARG A 138 4.14 6.87 -14.85
CA ARG A 138 4.21 8.33 -14.96
C ARG A 138 3.43 9.01 -13.84
N ILE A 139 2.18 8.58 -13.62
CA ILE A 139 1.32 9.10 -12.55
C ILE A 139 1.98 8.94 -11.17
N LEU A 140 2.45 7.72 -10.86
CA LEU A 140 3.12 7.46 -9.59
C LEU A 140 4.35 8.32 -9.39
N LYS A 141 5.14 8.56 -10.45
CA LYS A 141 6.30 9.45 -10.40
C LYS A 141 5.90 10.91 -10.18
N GLU A 142 4.92 11.41 -10.91
CA GLU A 142 4.46 12.81 -10.81
C GLU A 142 3.93 13.16 -9.43
N HIS A 143 3.31 12.19 -8.77
CA HIS A 143 2.75 12.34 -7.42
C HIS A 143 3.69 11.92 -6.30
N ASP A 144 4.96 11.63 -6.60
CA ASP A 144 5.98 11.25 -5.61
C ASP A 144 5.56 10.04 -4.75
N ALA A 145 4.80 9.12 -5.34
CA ALA A 145 4.37 7.90 -4.68
C ALA A 145 5.54 6.93 -4.48
N CYS A 146 5.52 6.17 -3.39
CA CYS A 146 6.51 5.13 -3.10
C CYS A 146 5.93 3.75 -3.40
N ILE A 147 6.63 2.94 -4.21
CA ILE A 147 6.29 1.54 -4.42
C ILE A 147 7.05 0.70 -3.39
N VAL A 148 6.33 -0.13 -2.63
CA VAL A 148 6.90 -1.12 -1.72
C VAL A 148 6.82 -2.48 -2.39
N HIS A 149 7.96 -3.08 -2.68
CA HIS A 149 8.05 -4.40 -3.32
C HIS A 149 8.19 -5.51 -2.30
N ASP A 150 7.27 -6.49 -2.36
CA ASP A 150 7.16 -7.62 -1.44
C ASP A 150 7.46 -8.94 -2.17
N PRO A 151 8.76 -9.24 -2.48
CA PRO A 151 9.14 -10.30 -3.40
C PRO A 151 8.69 -11.69 -2.98
N ALA A 152 8.82 -12.03 -1.70
CA ALA A 152 8.47 -13.36 -1.21
C ALA A 152 6.96 -13.61 -1.26
N SER A 153 6.17 -12.61 -0.86
CA SER A 153 4.71 -12.66 -0.97
C SER A 153 4.25 -12.79 -2.42
N ASN A 154 4.78 -11.95 -3.30
CA ASN A 154 4.44 -11.96 -4.72
C ASN A 154 4.69 -13.33 -5.37
N LEU A 155 5.81 -13.96 -5.04
CA LEU A 155 6.15 -15.31 -5.55
C LEU A 155 5.28 -16.39 -4.91
N LYS A 156 5.12 -16.36 -3.58
CA LYS A 156 4.34 -17.36 -2.86
C LYS A 156 2.87 -17.37 -3.25
N CYS A 157 2.29 -16.20 -3.44
CA CYS A 157 0.89 -16.03 -3.84
C CYS A 157 0.67 -16.11 -5.37
N CYS A 158 1.74 -16.35 -6.13
CA CYS A 158 1.70 -16.40 -7.59
C CYS A 158 1.12 -15.12 -8.23
N CYS A 159 1.34 -13.97 -7.59
CA CYS A 159 0.85 -12.68 -8.09
C CYS A 159 1.64 -12.17 -9.28
N GLY A 160 2.87 -12.63 -9.46
CA GLY A 160 3.84 -12.13 -10.44
C GLY A 160 5.04 -11.50 -9.77
N PHE A 161 5.84 -10.74 -10.52
CA PHE A 161 7.02 -10.08 -9.99
C PHE A 161 7.24 -8.72 -10.68
N ALA A 162 7.35 -7.66 -9.90
CA ALA A 162 7.60 -6.33 -10.45
C ALA A 162 9.04 -6.24 -11.00
N HIS A 163 9.18 -5.73 -12.20
CA HIS A 163 10.50 -5.41 -12.79
C HIS A 163 10.91 -4.01 -12.33
N LEU A 164 11.73 -3.93 -11.29
CA LEU A 164 12.02 -2.67 -10.59
C LEU A 164 12.97 -1.74 -11.34
N LYS A 165 13.84 -2.27 -12.23
CA LYS A 165 14.81 -1.46 -12.97
C LYS A 165 14.17 -0.31 -13.75
N PRO A 166 13.10 -0.51 -14.55
CA PRO A 166 12.41 0.59 -15.21
C PRO A 166 11.83 1.64 -14.26
N TYR A 167 11.34 1.22 -13.07
CA TYR A 167 10.81 2.15 -12.08
C TYR A 167 11.93 3.02 -11.48
N TRP A 168 13.07 2.39 -11.17
CA TRP A 168 14.26 3.09 -10.70
C TRP A 168 14.79 4.10 -11.72
N GLU A 169 14.91 3.69 -12.99
CA GLU A 169 15.38 4.55 -14.07
C GLU A 169 14.47 5.75 -14.31
N LYS A 170 13.16 5.62 -14.09
CA LYS A 170 12.19 6.71 -14.10
C LYS A 170 12.23 7.58 -12.83
N GLY A 171 13.00 7.16 -11.83
CA GLY A 171 13.13 7.86 -10.55
C GLY A 171 11.89 7.74 -9.66
N ILE A 172 11.12 6.66 -9.77
CA ILE A 172 10.06 6.31 -8.83
C ILE A 172 10.69 5.86 -7.51
N HIS A 173 10.16 6.30 -6.38
CA HIS A 173 10.61 5.86 -5.08
C HIS A 173 10.30 4.39 -4.85
N LEU A 174 11.31 3.62 -4.46
CA LEU A 174 11.20 2.20 -4.19
C LEU A 174 11.58 1.89 -2.75
N ALA A 175 10.82 0.99 -2.15
CA ALA A 175 11.13 0.39 -0.86
C ALA A 175 10.87 -1.13 -0.93
N LEU A 176 11.32 -1.85 0.08
CA LEU A 176 11.09 -3.28 0.23
C LEU A 176 10.24 -3.55 1.46
N GLY A 177 9.40 -4.57 1.36
CA GLY A 177 8.59 -5.06 2.45
C GLY A 177 8.58 -6.58 2.52
N THR A 178 8.25 -7.11 3.68
CA THR A 178 8.09 -8.55 3.88
C THR A 178 6.68 -9.03 3.60
N ASP A 179 5.72 -8.11 3.58
CA ASP A 179 4.30 -8.44 3.71
C ASP A 179 4.01 -9.23 5.01
N GLY A 180 2.82 -9.75 5.18
CA GLY A 180 2.43 -10.53 6.34
C GLY A 180 3.09 -11.92 6.37
N VAL A 181 3.27 -12.46 7.58
CA VAL A 181 3.86 -13.80 7.76
C VAL A 181 3.04 -14.91 7.10
N CYS A 182 1.77 -14.70 6.85
CA CYS A 182 0.93 -15.66 6.11
C CYS A 182 1.32 -15.77 4.63
N SER A 183 1.76 -14.67 4.03
CA SER A 183 2.15 -14.60 2.61
C SER A 183 3.66 -14.72 2.40
N ASN A 184 4.49 -14.55 3.43
CA ASN A 184 5.95 -14.66 3.33
C ASN A 184 6.54 -15.85 4.12
N ASN A 185 5.97 -16.24 5.26
CA ASN A 185 6.50 -17.16 6.27
C ASN A 185 7.67 -16.58 7.12
N SER A 186 8.20 -15.44 6.77
CA SER A 186 9.29 -14.76 7.46
C SER A 186 9.01 -13.26 7.54
N ALA A 187 9.57 -12.59 8.53
CA ALA A 187 9.60 -11.14 8.62
C ALA A 187 11.07 -10.63 8.49
N ASP A 188 11.91 -11.36 7.78
CA ASP A 188 13.34 -11.06 7.63
C ASP A 188 13.57 -10.14 6.42
N MET A 189 13.99 -8.91 6.69
CA MET A 189 14.31 -7.93 5.65
C MET A 189 15.62 -8.29 4.90
N PHE A 190 16.56 -8.99 5.50
CA PHE A 190 17.79 -9.39 4.80
C PHE A 190 17.49 -10.46 3.75
N ASP A 191 16.61 -11.43 4.07
CA ASP A 191 16.13 -12.39 3.08
C ASP A 191 15.35 -11.69 1.95
N THR A 192 14.53 -10.72 2.29
CA THR A 192 13.79 -9.89 1.32
C THR A 192 14.74 -9.15 0.37
N MET A 193 15.77 -8.50 0.90
CA MET A 193 16.81 -7.80 0.11
C MET A 193 17.57 -8.76 -0.82
N LYS A 194 17.97 -9.91 -0.30
CA LYS A 194 18.66 -10.95 -1.08
C LYS A 194 17.79 -11.47 -2.22
N LEU A 195 16.55 -11.83 -1.92
CA LEU A 195 15.60 -12.35 -2.91
C LEU A 195 15.33 -11.32 -4.01
N THR A 196 15.08 -10.06 -3.63
CA THR A 196 14.90 -8.95 -4.59
C THR A 196 16.10 -8.86 -5.51
N SER A 197 17.32 -8.78 -4.98
CA SER A 197 18.53 -8.64 -5.78
C SER A 197 18.68 -9.79 -6.79
N LEU A 198 18.50 -11.02 -6.35
CA LEU A 198 18.67 -12.20 -7.21
C LEU A 198 17.64 -12.24 -8.34
N VAL A 199 16.38 -11.97 -8.03
CA VAL A 199 15.32 -12.02 -9.06
C VAL A 199 15.43 -10.82 -10.01
N GLN A 200 15.77 -9.63 -9.54
CA GLN A 200 15.97 -8.47 -10.41
C GLN A 200 17.15 -8.69 -11.39
N LYS A 201 18.25 -9.28 -10.95
CA LYS A 201 19.36 -9.66 -11.84
C LYS A 201 18.92 -10.67 -12.91
N MET A 202 18.14 -11.67 -12.51
CA MET A 202 17.58 -12.65 -13.46
C MET A 202 16.68 -11.96 -14.50
N LEU A 203 15.80 -11.05 -14.08
CA LEU A 203 14.88 -10.35 -14.97
C LEU A 203 15.58 -9.37 -15.91
N SER A 204 16.61 -8.71 -15.43
CA SER A 204 17.38 -7.76 -16.25
C SER A 204 18.42 -8.43 -17.17
N GLY A 205 18.75 -9.70 -16.91
CA GLY A 205 19.87 -10.38 -17.58
C GLY A 205 21.23 -9.77 -17.26
N ASP A 206 21.33 -9.00 -16.20
CA ASP A 206 22.51 -8.25 -15.79
C ASP A 206 22.96 -8.72 -14.39
N PRO A 207 24.17 -9.28 -14.26
CA PRO A 207 24.69 -9.77 -12.98
C PRO A 207 25.18 -8.65 -12.03
N CYS A 208 25.24 -7.40 -12.50
CA CYS A 208 25.77 -6.26 -11.74
C CYS A 208 24.71 -5.39 -11.08
#